data_03e12a774c5c748465724f43fc868ede
#
_entry.id   03e12a774c5c748465724f43fc868ede
#
_cell.length_a   1.000
_cell.length_b   1.000
_cell.length_c   1.000
_cell.angle_alpha   90.00
_cell.angle_beta   90.00
_cell.angle_gamma   90.00
#
_symmetry.space_group_name_H-M   'P 1'
#
loop_
_entity.id
_entity.type
_entity.pdbx_description
1 polymer ?
#
loop_
_entity_poly.entity_id
_entity_poly.type
_entity_poly.pdbx_seq_one_letter_code
_entity_poly.pdbx_strand_id
1 'polypeptide(L)'
;AANKRITNILKKSDVNTGQVQPDVLVEDSEKKLFADMTAVKPQANEKFAAGDYTGTLKTMAQLRDDVDAFFTNVMVMADDQKLRNNRIALLKQLHTMMNQVADISKLAS
;
A
#
# COMPACT_ATOMS: atom_id res chain seq x y z
N ALA A 1 -9.36 -5.82 -9.28
CA ALA A 1 -8.82 -4.61 -9.45
C ALA A 1 -7.42 -4.42 -8.87
N ALA A 2 -7.18 -3.38 -8.05
CA ALA A 2 -5.82 -3.07 -7.59
C ALA A 2 -5.18 -4.22 -6.81
N ASN A 3 -5.93 -4.89 -5.94
CA ASN A 3 -5.41 -5.99 -5.13
C ASN A 3 -4.90 -7.14 -5.99
N LYS A 4 -5.64 -7.49 -7.03
CA LYS A 4 -5.24 -8.55 -7.96
C LYS A 4 -3.97 -8.17 -8.72
N ARG A 5 -3.85 -6.91 -9.13
CA ARG A 5 -2.68 -6.37 -9.80
C ARG A 5 -1.45 -6.45 -8.90
N ILE A 6 -1.59 -6.04 -7.66
CA ILE A 6 -0.53 -6.08 -6.66
C ILE A 6 -0.08 -7.53 -6.45
N THR A 7 -1.02 -8.45 -6.27
CA THR A 7 -0.73 -9.87 -6.07
C THR A 7 0.07 -10.44 -7.24
N ASN A 8 -0.33 -10.11 -8.48
CA ASN A 8 0.35 -10.60 -9.67
C ASN A 8 1.79 -10.06 -9.76
N ILE A 9 2.00 -8.79 -9.43
CA ILE A 9 3.33 -8.18 -9.43
C ILE A 9 4.22 -8.85 -8.38
N LEU A 10 3.69 -9.07 -7.19
CA LEU A 10 4.44 -9.71 -6.11
C LEU A 10 4.81 -11.15 -6.43
N LYS A 11 3.95 -11.89 -7.13
CA LYS A 11 4.22 -13.26 -7.55
C LYS A 11 5.34 -13.33 -8.58
N LYS A 12 5.44 -12.35 -9.46
CA LYS A 12 6.46 -12.30 -10.51
C LYS A 12 7.79 -11.79 -10.00
N SER A 13 7.83 -11.26 -8.79
CA SER A 13 9.00 -10.63 -8.22
C SER A 13 9.64 -11.54 -7.18
N ASP A 14 10.96 -11.71 -7.29
CA ASP A 14 11.76 -12.42 -6.31
C ASP A 14 12.32 -11.48 -5.24
N VAL A 15 11.88 -10.21 -5.24
CA VAL A 15 12.37 -9.21 -4.29
C VAL A 15 11.86 -9.56 -2.90
N ASN A 16 12.81 -9.76 -1.98
CA ASN A 16 12.51 -10.13 -0.61
C ASN A 16 12.79 -8.97 0.35
N THR A 17 12.52 -7.76 -0.08
CA THR A 17 12.70 -6.58 0.75
C THR A 17 11.36 -6.18 1.37
N GLY A 18 11.36 -5.94 2.68
CA GLY A 18 10.16 -5.53 3.40
C GLY A 18 10.12 -4.05 3.73
N GLN A 19 11.17 -3.30 3.38
CA GLN A 19 11.28 -1.90 3.74
C GLN A 19 11.36 -1.00 2.53
N VAL A 20 10.52 0.05 2.56
CA VAL A 20 10.58 1.13 1.57
C VAL A 20 11.68 2.10 1.97
N GLN A 21 12.50 2.51 1.00
CA GLN A 21 13.52 3.54 1.21
C GLN A 21 12.97 4.87 0.70
N PRO A 22 12.65 5.81 1.60
CA PRO A 22 12.07 7.09 1.19
C PRO A 22 12.96 7.89 0.23
N ASP A 23 14.28 7.72 0.34
CA ASP A 23 15.24 8.42 -0.51
C ASP A 23 15.17 7.97 -1.97
N VAL A 24 14.60 6.81 -2.23
CA VAL A 24 14.49 6.23 -3.57
C VAL A 24 13.14 6.53 -4.21
N LEU A 25 12.25 7.19 -3.49
CA LEU A 25 10.94 7.61 -4.03
C LEU A 25 11.15 8.82 -4.95
N VAL A 26 10.97 8.63 -6.24
CA VAL A 26 11.25 9.65 -7.26
C VAL A 26 9.98 10.32 -7.76
N GLU A 27 8.95 9.53 -8.05
CA GLU A 27 7.69 10.06 -8.57
C GLU A 27 6.81 10.62 -7.46
N ASP A 28 6.07 11.68 -7.77
CA ASP A 28 5.17 12.31 -6.80
C ASP A 28 4.13 11.31 -6.28
N SER A 29 3.61 10.46 -7.16
CA SER A 29 2.64 9.43 -6.78
C SER A 29 3.21 8.41 -5.81
N GLU A 30 4.50 8.05 -5.96
CA GLU A 30 5.18 7.18 -5.01
C GLU A 30 5.29 7.84 -3.64
N LYS A 31 5.72 9.09 -3.62
CA LYS A 31 5.90 9.85 -2.39
C LYS A 31 4.56 10.04 -1.67
N LYS A 32 3.53 10.36 -2.42
CA LYS A 32 2.20 10.58 -1.86
C LYS A 32 1.64 9.29 -1.27
N LEU A 33 1.74 8.19 -2.01
CA LEU A 33 1.24 6.91 -1.53
C LEU A 33 1.94 6.50 -0.24
N PHE A 34 3.27 6.62 -0.21
CA PHE A 34 4.05 6.26 0.97
C PHE A 34 3.70 7.15 2.17
N ALA A 35 3.61 8.46 1.95
CA ALA A 35 3.27 9.42 3.00
C ALA A 35 1.88 9.14 3.57
N ASP A 36 0.90 8.89 2.70
CA ASP A 36 -0.48 8.64 3.12
C ASP A 36 -0.60 7.29 3.83
N MET A 37 0.11 6.26 3.36
CA MET A 37 0.16 4.97 4.06
C MET A 37 0.72 5.12 5.46
N THR A 38 1.79 5.89 5.59
CA THR A 38 2.42 6.15 6.88
C THR A 38 1.50 6.92 7.82
N ALA A 39 0.73 7.88 7.29
CA ALA A 39 -0.21 8.67 8.06
C ALA A 39 -1.46 7.87 8.46
N VAL A 40 -1.96 7.03 7.56
CA VAL A 40 -3.18 6.24 7.77
C VAL A 40 -2.95 5.10 8.76
N LYS A 41 -1.78 4.49 8.74
CA LYS A 41 -1.50 3.30 9.55
C LYS A 41 -1.78 3.51 11.05
N PRO A 42 -1.24 4.54 11.71
CA PRO A 42 -1.53 4.75 13.14
C PRO A 42 -2.98 5.09 13.40
N GLN A 43 -3.62 5.85 12.50
CA GLN A 43 -5.03 6.20 12.65
C GLN A 43 -5.92 4.96 12.56
N ALA A 44 -5.65 4.08 11.60
CA ALA A 44 -6.39 2.85 11.43
C ALA A 44 -6.19 1.91 12.63
N ASN A 45 -4.97 1.80 13.14
CA ASN A 45 -4.66 0.96 14.30
C ASN A 45 -5.38 1.47 15.55
N GLU A 46 -5.43 2.78 15.74
CA GLU A 46 -6.11 3.39 16.87
C GLU A 46 -7.60 3.08 16.86
N LYS A 47 -8.24 3.24 15.70
CA LYS A 47 -9.66 2.96 15.55
C LYS A 47 -9.97 1.48 15.71
N PHE A 48 -9.09 0.63 15.18
CA PHE A 48 -9.23 -0.82 15.34
C PHE A 48 -9.17 -1.21 16.81
N ALA A 49 -8.22 -0.68 17.54
CA ALA A 49 -8.06 -0.95 18.98
C ALA A 49 -9.26 -0.49 19.79
N ALA A 50 -9.93 0.58 19.34
CA ALA A 50 -11.14 1.09 19.98
C ALA A 50 -12.41 0.31 19.59
N GLY A 51 -12.30 -0.66 18.69
CA GLY A 51 -13.44 -1.42 18.20
C GLY A 51 -14.22 -0.74 17.10
N ASP A 52 -13.71 0.38 16.58
CA ASP A 52 -14.35 1.13 15.48
C ASP A 52 -13.90 0.59 14.14
N TYR A 53 -14.44 -0.56 13.76
CA TYR A 53 -14.04 -1.23 12.51
C TYR A 53 -14.50 -0.46 11.28
N THR A 54 -15.69 0.13 11.32
CA THR A 54 -16.18 0.95 10.21
C THR A 54 -15.29 2.17 9.98
N GLY A 55 -14.87 2.84 11.05
CA GLY A 55 -13.96 3.97 10.98
C GLY A 55 -12.59 3.57 10.45
N THR A 56 -12.10 2.39 10.85
CA THR A 56 -10.86 1.82 10.34
C THR A 56 -10.92 1.64 8.83
N LEU A 57 -12.01 1.05 8.32
CA LEU A 57 -12.20 0.81 6.89
C LEU A 57 -12.26 2.13 6.11
N LYS A 58 -12.97 3.13 6.65
CA LYS A 58 -13.06 4.46 6.01
C LYS A 58 -11.71 5.14 5.94
N THR A 59 -10.91 5.02 7.00
CA THR A 59 -9.57 5.60 7.05
C THR A 59 -8.68 4.98 5.99
N MET A 60 -8.70 3.65 5.86
CA MET A 60 -7.88 2.94 4.89
C MET A 60 -8.37 3.15 3.45
N ALA A 61 -9.67 3.39 3.26
CA ALA A 61 -10.23 3.66 1.94
C ALA A 61 -9.69 4.96 1.32
N GLN A 62 -9.15 5.86 2.14
CA GLN A 62 -8.53 7.09 1.65
C GLN A 62 -7.31 6.82 0.75
N LEU A 63 -6.72 5.64 0.87
CA LEU A 63 -5.58 5.25 0.03
C LEU A 63 -5.96 4.88 -1.40
N ARG A 64 -7.23 4.67 -1.66
CA ARG A 64 -7.71 4.17 -2.96
C ARG A 64 -7.25 5.05 -4.13
N ASP A 65 -7.45 6.36 -4.01
CA ASP A 65 -7.07 7.30 -5.07
C ASP A 65 -5.56 7.34 -5.26
N ASP A 66 -4.80 7.24 -4.16
CA ASP A 66 -3.34 7.22 -4.21
C ASP A 66 -2.83 5.96 -4.89
N VAL A 67 -3.48 4.82 -4.66
CA VAL A 67 -3.13 3.56 -5.31
C VAL A 67 -3.39 3.66 -6.82
N ASP A 68 -4.54 4.21 -7.21
CA ASP A 68 -4.87 4.38 -8.63
C ASP A 68 -3.88 5.32 -9.31
N ALA A 69 -3.52 6.43 -8.66
CA ALA A 69 -2.55 7.37 -9.19
C ALA A 69 -1.17 6.72 -9.32
N PHE A 70 -0.78 5.91 -8.35
CA PHE A 70 0.49 5.18 -8.38
C PHE A 70 0.56 4.27 -9.61
N PHE A 71 -0.48 3.46 -9.86
CA PHE A 71 -0.48 2.56 -11.00
C PHE A 71 -0.57 3.29 -12.34
N THR A 72 -1.18 4.48 -12.36
CA THR A 72 -1.30 5.27 -13.58
C THR A 72 0.02 5.95 -13.93
N ASN A 73 0.73 6.50 -12.94
CA ASN A 73 1.86 7.39 -13.15
C ASN A 73 3.22 6.72 -12.92
N VAL A 74 3.27 5.59 -12.23
CA VAL A 74 4.52 4.96 -11.83
C VAL A 74 4.69 3.61 -12.52
N MET A 75 5.86 3.42 -13.14
CA MET A 75 6.22 2.14 -13.72
C MET A 75 6.86 1.27 -12.63
N VAL A 76 6.10 0.29 -12.12
CA VAL A 76 6.57 -0.57 -11.02
C VAL A 76 7.77 -1.41 -11.46
N MET A 77 7.71 -1.99 -12.65
CA MET A 77 8.80 -2.82 -13.19
C MET A 77 9.80 -1.94 -13.96
N ALA A 78 10.33 -0.93 -13.28
CA ALA A 78 11.31 -0.03 -13.86
C ALA A 78 12.62 -0.77 -14.19
N ASP A 79 13.36 -0.26 -15.18
CA ASP A 79 14.64 -0.83 -15.56
C ASP A 79 15.69 -0.69 -14.45
N ASP A 80 15.63 0.39 -13.69
CA ASP A 80 16.50 0.60 -12.54
C ASP A 80 16.09 -0.35 -11.43
N GLN A 81 17.00 -1.26 -11.07
CA GLN A 81 16.74 -2.28 -10.06
C GLN A 81 16.40 -1.66 -8.69
N LYS A 82 17.05 -0.57 -8.34
CA LYS A 82 16.81 0.12 -7.08
C LYS A 82 15.38 0.67 -7.00
N LEU A 83 14.95 1.34 -8.06
CA LEU A 83 13.59 1.88 -8.14
C LEU A 83 12.56 0.76 -8.14
N ARG A 84 12.81 -0.28 -8.93
CA ARG A 84 11.93 -1.44 -9.01
C ARG A 84 11.75 -2.10 -7.65
N ASN A 85 12.84 -2.38 -6.97
CA ASN A 85 12.81 -3.04 -5.66
C ASN A 85 12.05 -2.20 -4.64
N ASN A 86 12.28 -0.89 -4.65
CA ASN A 86 11.62 0.02 -3.73
C ASN A 86 10.10 0.08 -4.00
N ARG A 87 9.72 0.14 -5.26
CA ARG A 87 8.30 0.16 -5.66
C ARG A 87 7.60 -1.14 -5.29
N ILE A 88 8.28 -2.27 -5.46
CA ILE A 88 7.74 -3.57 -5.06
C ILE A 88 7.59 -3.65 -3.54
N ALA A 89 8.56 -3.13 -2.78
CA ALA A 89 8.48 -3.07 -1.33
C ALA A 89 7.29 -2.23 -0.87
N LEU A 90 7.03 -1.12 -1.54
CA LEU A 90 5.87 -0.26 -1.27
C LEU A 90 4.57 -1.03 -1.51
N LEU A 91 4.48 -1.75 -2.62
CA LEU A 91 3.30 -2.56 -2.93
C LEU A 91 3.12 -3.70 -1.93
N LYS A 92 4.21 -4.27 -1.45
CA LYS A 92 4.14 -5.34 -0.45
C LYS A 92 3.53 -4.84 0.85
N GLN A 93 3.93 -3.65 1.30
CA GLN A 93 3.33 -3.03 2.48
C GLN A 93 1.84 -2.72 2.25
N LEU A 94 1.52 -2.19 1.09
CA LEU A 94 0.13 -1.91 0.71
C LEU A 94 -0.71 -3.18 0.71
N HIS A 95 -0.17 -4.27 0.16
CA HIS A 95 -0.86 -5.56 0.12
C HIS A 95 -1.17 -6.07 1.54
N THR A 96 -0.24 -5.93 2.45
CA THR A 96 -0.43 -6.30 3.86
C THR A 96 -1.58 -5.48 4.47
N MET A 97 -1.60 -4.17 4.21
CA MET A 97 -2.68 -3.32 4.70
C MET A 97 -4.04 -3.70 4.11
N MET A 98 -4.08 -4.01 2.82
CA MET A 98 -5.31 -4.42 2.15
C MET A 98 -5.85 -5.74 2.69
N ASN A 99 -4.97 -6.67 3.07
CA ASN A 99 -5.37 -7.92 3.71
C ASN A 99 -6.00 -7.65 5.08
N GLN A 100 -5.46 -6.69 5.83
CA GLN A 100 -6.06 -6.27 7.10
C GLN A 100 -7.45 -5.68 6.88
N VAL A 101 -7.64 -4.90 5.83
CA VAL A 101 -8.95 -4.35 5.48
C VAL A 101 -9.96 -5.46 5.23
N ALA A 102 -9.56 -6.50 4.50
CA ALA A 102 -10.44 -7.63 4.21
C ALA A 102 -10.86 -8.35 5.51
N ASP A 103 -9.92 -8.56 6.42
CA ASP A 103 -10.20 -9.20 7.70
C ASP A 103 -11.13 -8.35 8.58
N ILE A 104 -10.87 -7.04 8.63
CA ILE A 104 -11.70 -6.09 9.38
C ILE A 104 -13.11 -6.04 8.80
N SER A 105 -13.23 -6.10 7.48
CA SER A 105 -14.51 -6.09 6.80
C SER A 105 -15.39 -7.27 7.25
N LYS A 106 -14.79 -8.42 7.46
CA LYS A 106 -15.51 -9.60 7.99
C LYS A 106 -16.00 -9.39 9.42
N LEU A 107 -15.20 -8.67 10.23
CA LEU A 107 -15.57 -8.37 11.61
C LEU A 107 -16.66 -7.32 11.70
N ALA A 108 -16.70 -6.41 10.72
CA ALA A 108 -17.65 -5.29 10.71
C ALA A 108 -19.01 -5.67 10.11
N SER A 109 -19.11 -6.80 9.43
CA SER A 109 -20.36 -7.23 8.79
C SER A 109 -21.29 -8.01 9.68
#